data_15e2a125d10bd100ddd2ee50878e98ed
#
_entry.id   15e2a125d10bd100ddd2ee50878e98ed
#
_cell.length_a   1.000
_cell.length_b   1.000
_cell.length_c   1.000
_cell.angle_alpha   90.00
_cell.angle_beta   90.00
_cell.angle_gamma   90.00
#
_symmetry.space_group_name_H-M   'P 1'
#
loop_
_entity.id
_entity.type
_entity.pdbx_description
1 polymer ?
#
loop_
_entity_poly.entity_id
_entity_poly.type
_entity_poly.pdbx_seq_one_letter_code
_entity_poly.pdbx_strand_id
1 'polypeptide(L)'
;MQLHTSFIIFLFISLYVLSSAVCANDDIDAVIDTMRSPSYDCPNDELFPELEAVLARDTLTSQQRFALNAAKGQFLICQGDYASALTLLKDIVEQDDIDKESYAYVSAIHQIGFVYDAQENPARCSYYSKAQTLSSPERHSDVFTSASLGLITYCSDSMDVAERLGKMFSVLERYSDIGSPGELAHIHNSIGLLYGSLGQHSLAAEQYLKAHEMGLQVYEGSNKLSILISAIVSLLGSGQTDEAYKRIAEYGMLNNEIDTPLTNYLYQYALSFYYRKTQDYEKLALTLPDLKLAVTSISSRFGMLIYKWHEAEVCLQKNDLKCVQNYLNSIENTDNFIPANFITNLDYLSFNLAMHLALGDIEKARVANQVFSKEAEKKRVKQQDSARVLSAANLYNRIYDLESEIEAAEQRRNNMLMVIAVIILILTGVAAYVLRKKFLAAKAIDPVTQLLNAQTAIGRIDRLAPPKSERAIAIAIFDISNLREITRKLGSTKADSVLRQIAQALQKTTRGNDILGRFGTEQFILCLHNIEERSARVFFERVQTALNNTFDGKDDERDIAVESKMSIFIAHEKITGLNDILDDMVLSIGMNTQKR
;
A
#
# COMPACT_ATOMS: atom_id res chain seq x y z
N MET A 1 -34.09 -44.00 -23.69
CA MET A 1 -34.15 -43.58 -22.28
C MET A 1 -32.96 -44.05 -21.43
N GLN A 2 -32.04 -44.86 -21.95
CA GLN A 2 -30.84 -45.33 -21.21
C GLN A 2 -29.55 -44.49 -21.46
N LEU A 3 -29.51 -43.63 -22.48
CA LEU A 3 -28.31 -42.78 -22.75
C LEU A 3 -28.26 -41.49 -21.92
N HIS A 4 -29.37 -40.98 -21.41
CA HIS A 4 -29.41 -39.74 -20.61
C HIS A 4 -29.00 -39.95 -19.14
N THR A 5 -29.22 -41.16 -18.60
CA THR A 5 -28.85 -41.47 -17.20
C THR A 5 -27.34 -41.67 -17.02
N SER A 6 -26.62 -42.21 -18.01
CA SER A 6 -25.16 -42.36 -17.94
C SER A 6 -24.40 -41.04 -18.02
N PHE A 7 -24.92 -40.05 -18.76
CA PHE A 7 -24.28 -38.72 -18.88
C PHE A 7 -24.43 -37.89 -17.60
N ILE A 8 -25.59 -38.00 -16.93
CA ILE A 8 -25.86 -37.31 -15.67
C ILE A 8 -25.02 -37.91 -14.53
N ILE A 9 -24.83 -39.22 -14.49
CA ILE A 9 -23.98 -39.89 -13.48
C ILE A 9 -22.49 -39.50 -13.68
N PHE A 10 -22.02 -39.40 -14.93
CA PHE A 10 -20.65 -38.97 -15.22
C PHE A 10 -20.41 -37.49 -14.86
N LEU A 11 -21.42 -36.63 -15.05
CA LEU A 11 -21.35 -35.21 -14.65
C LEU A 11 -21.34 -35.02 -13.12
N PHE A 12 -22.12 -35.82 -12.39
CA PHE A 12 -22.15 -35.82 -10.93
C PHE A 12 -20.86 -36.39 -10.31
N ILE A 13 -20.27 -37.43 -10.90
CA ILE A 13 -18.99 -37.98 -10.44
C ILE A 13 -17.84 -36.99 -10.73
N SER A 14 -17.82 -36.28 -11.86
CA SER A 14 -16.83 -35.28 -12.14
C SER A 14 -16.98 -34.02 -11.27
N LEU A 15 -18.22 -33.63 -10.89
CA LEU A 15 -18.45 -32.53 -9.92
C LEU A 15 -18.05 -32.95 -8.49
N TYR A 16 -18.26 -34.24 -8.11
CA TYR A 16 -17.89 -34.73 -6.77
C TYR A 16 -16.37 -34.85 -6.60
N VAL A 17 -15.63 -35.22 -7.65
CA VAL A 17 -14.16 -35.29 -7.64
C VAL A 17 -13.57 -33.88 -7.65
N LEU A 18 -14.18 -32.91 -8.35
CA LEU A 18 -13.78 -31.52 -8.32
C LEU A 18 -14.07 -30.84 -6.96
N SER A 19 -15.20 -31.17 -6.31
CA SER A 19 -15.53 -30.62 -4.98
C SER A 19 -14.65 -31.19 -3.87
N SER A 20 -14.26 -32.48 -3.95
CA SER A 20 -13.34 -33.08 -2.97
C SER A 20 -11.90 -32.61 -3.12
N ALA A 21 -11.46 -32.27 -4.32
CA ALA A 21 -10.13 -31.68 -4.54
C ALA A 21 -10.03 -30.22 -4.01
N VAL A 22 -11.12 -29.44 -4.15
CA VAL A 22 -11.19 -28.07 -3.62
C VAL A 22 -11.23 -28.07 -2.08
N CYS A 23 -12.05 -28.95 -1.46
CA CYS A 23 -12.08 -29.05 0.01
C CYS A 23 -10.77 -29.60 0.62
N ALA A 24 -10.02 -30.45 -0.09
CA ALA A 24 -8.74 -30.97 0.39
C ALA A 24 -7.61 -29.92 0.27
N ASN A 25 -7.72 -28.99 -0.66
CA ASN A 25 -6.75 -27.90 -0.83
C ASN A 25 -6.93 -26.82 0.24
N ASP A 26 -8.17 -26.46 0.57
CA ASP A 26 -8.51 -25.49 1.63
C ASP A 26 -8.00 -25.97 3.02
N ASP A 27 -8.01 -27.27 3.29
CA ASP A 27 -7.48 -27.85 4.54
C ASP A 27 -5.95 -27.71 4.64
N ILE A 28 -5.22 -27.94 3.54
CA ILE A 28 -3.75 -27.84 3.54
C ILE A 28 -3.29 -26.38 3.64
N ASP A 29 -3.94 -25.45 2.94
CA ASP A 29 -3.58 -24.02 3.00
C ASP A 29 -3.86 -23.45 4.41
N ALA A 30 -4.94 -23.87 5.07
CA ALA A 30 -5.21 -23.52 6.46
C ALA A 30 -4.13 -24.06 7.42
N VAL A 31 -3.62 -25.28 7.20
CA VAL A 31 -2.50 -25.83 7.97
C VAL A 31 -1.21 -25.03 7.73
N ILE A 32 -0.91 -24.64 6.50
CA ILE A 32 0.24 -23.79 6.16
C ILE A 32 0.15 -22.47 6.91
N ASP A 33 -1.03 -21.84 6.96
CA ASP A 33 -1.22 -20.58 7.67
C ASP A 33 -1.02 -20.73 9.19
N THR A 34 -1.40 -21.86 9.79
CA THR A 34 -1.16 -22.12 11.23
C THR A 34 0.32 -22.34 11.55
N MET A 35 1.11 -22.82 10.59
CA MET A 35 2.56 -23.05 10.74
C MET A 35 3.40 -21.81 10.42
N ARG A 36 2.75 -20.75 9.94
CA ARG A 36 3.40 -19.49 9.60
C ARG A 36 3.68 -18.69 10.86
N SER A 37 4.95 -18.40 11.11
CA SER A 37 5.38 -17.45 12.13
C SER A 37 6.00 -16.22 11.49
N PRO A 38 5.86 -15.04 12.13
CA PRO A 38 6.58 -13.85 11.68
C PRO A 38 8.09 -14.08 11.61
N SER A 39 8.77 -13.33 10.75
CA SER A 39 10.21 -13.46 10.51
C SER A 39 11.09 -13.20 11.74
N TYR A 40 10.55 -12.55 12.76
CA TYR A 40 11.22 -12.23 14.03
C TYR A 40 10.81 -13.15 15.19
N ASP A 41 9.98 -14.15 14.95
CA ASP A 41 9.49 -15.07 15.97
C ASP A 41 9.73 -16.52 15.58
N CYS A 42 9.67 -17.42 16.55
CA CYS A 42 9.79 -18.84 16.32
C CYS A 42 8.41 -19.51 16.32
N PRO A 43 8.18 -20.48 15.41
CA PRO A 43 6.95 -21.26 15.45
C PRO A 43 6.90 -22.14 16.72
N ASN A 44 5.69 -22.52 17.12
CA ASN A 44 5.51 -23.42 18.25
C ASN A 44 6.10 -24.82 17.91
N ASP A 45 7.06 -25.29 18.73
CA ASP A 45 7.74 -26.56 18.53
C ASP A 45 6.78 -27.78 18.50
N GLU A 46 5.61 -27.68 19.14
CA GLU A 46 4.58 -28.73 19.11
C GLU A 46 4.00 -28.99 17.70
N LEU A 47 4.08 -28.01 16.80
CA LEU A 47 3.62 -28.12 15.41
C LEU A 47 4.61 -28.87 14.50
N PHE A 48 5.85 -29.07 14.92
CA PHE A 48 6.87 -29.70 14.07
C PHE A 48 6.52 -31.13 13.61
N PRO A 49 6.01 -32.02 14.49
CA PRO A 49 5.56 -33.35 14.05
C PRO A 49 4.40 -33.32 13.03
N GLU A 50 3.48 -32.37 13.16
CA GLU A 50 2.39 -32.16 12.21
C GLU A 50 2.91 -31.68 10.85
N LEU A 51 3.85 -30.71 10.85
CA LEU A 51 4.54 -30.25 9.65
C LEU A 51 5.18 -31.41 8.88
N GLU A 52 5.91 -32.30 9.55
CA GLU A 52 6.53 -33.47 8.94
C GLU A 52 5.48 -34.43 8.37
N ALA A 53 4.39 -34.66 9.08
CA ALA A 53 3.29 -35.51 8.62
C ALA A 53 2.60 -34.95 7.35
N VAL A 54 2.43 -33.62 7.28
CA VAL A 54 1.85 -32.96 6.09
C VAL A 54 2.83 -32.98 4.92
N LEU A 55 4.13 -32.74 5.15
CA LEU A 55 5.18 -32.80 4.11
C LEU A 55 5.31 -34.20 3.47
N ALA A 56 4.96 -35.26 4.20
CA ALA A 56 4.98 -36.64 3.71
C ALA A 56 3.81 -36.96 2.74
N ARG A 57 2.82 -36.06 2.56
CA ARG A 57 1.70 -36.28 1.66
C ARG A 57 2.11 -36.11 0.20
N ASP A 58 1.70 -37.04 -0.66
CA ASP A 58 1.95 -36.98 -2.12
C ASP A 58 1.06 -35.97 -2.86
N THR A 59 -0.01 -35.50 -2.22
CA THR A 59 -1.03 -34.61 -2.81
C THR A 59 -0.69 -33.14 -2.82
N LEU A 60 0.47 -32.75 -2.27
CA LEU A 60 0.88 -31.36 -2.18
C LEU A 60 1.24 -30.76 -3.55
N THR A 61 0.76 -29.55 -3.82
CA THR A 61 1.24 -28.74 -4.94
C THR A 61 2.69 -28.29 -4.71
N SER A 62 3.40 -27.89 -5.77
CA SER A 62 4.77 -27.34 -5.66
C SER A 62 4.80 -26.13 -4.70
N GLN A 63 3.82 -25.24 -4.78
CA GLN A 63 3.72 -24.05 -3.93
C GLN A 63 3.48 -24.41 -2.45
N GLN A 64 2.60 -25.37 -2.15
CA GLN A 64 2.35 -25.84 -0.79
C GLN A 64 3.56 -26.53 -0.19
N ARG A 65 4.22 -27.39 -0.96
CA ARG A 65 5.46 -28.07 -0.55
C ARG A 65 6.58 -27.07 -0.28
N PHE A 66 6.68 -26.03 -1.10
CA PHE A 66 7.62 -24.93 -0.88
C PHE A 66 7.32 -24.19 0.43
N ALA A 67 6.06 -23.79 0.67
CA ALA A 67 5.66 -23.06 1.87
C ALA A 67 5.94 -23.86 3.16
N LEU A 68 5.63 -25.15 3.17
CA LEU A 68 5.93 -26.04 4.29
C LEU A 68 7.43 -26.22 4.51
N ASN A 69 8.24 -26.35 3.46
CA ASN A 69 9.69 -26.42 3.61
C ASN A 69 10.30 -25.10 4.08
N ALA A 70 9.74 -23.94 3.68
CA ALA A 70 10.15 -22.64 4.21
C ALA A 70 9.82 -22.54 5.72
N ALA A 71 8.64 -23.00 6.16
CA ALA A 71 8.29 -23.12 7.57
C ALA A 71 9.24 -24.07 8.31
N LYS A 72 9.56 -25.25 7.74
CA LYS A 72 10.55 -26.19 8.29
C LYS A 72 11.92 -25.52 8.47
N GLY A 73 12.34 -24.70 7.50
CA GLY A 73 13.57 -23.89 7.60
C GLY A 73 13.55 -23.00 8.85
N GLN A 74 12.44 -22.36 9.17
CA GLN A 74 12.29 -21.53 10.36
C GLN A 74 12.34 -22.34 11.66
N PHE A 75 11.70 -23.51 11.72
CA PHE A 75 11.84 -24.43 12.85
C PHE A 75 13.30 -24.83 13.09
N LEU A 76 14.02 -25.23 12.05
CA LEU A 76 15.43 -25.63 12.15
C LEU A 76 16.30 -24.46 12.65
N ILE A 77 16.05 -23.25 12.17
CA ILE A 77 16.73 -22.02 12.64
C ILE A 77 16.49 -21.83 14.14
N CYS A 78 15.26 -21.93 14.59
CA CYS A 78 14.90 -21.74 16.00
C CYS A 78 15.46 -22.84 16.91
N GLN A 79 15.65 -24.03 16.38
CA GLN A 79 16.33 -25.13 17.07
C GLN A 79 17.87 -25.01 17.05
N GLY A 80 18.41 -24.04 16.27
CA GLY A 80 19.84 -23.81 16.12
C GLY A 80 20.54 -24.71 15.09
N ASP A 81 19.80 -25.51 14.34
CA ASP A 81 20.35 -26.32 13.24
C ASP A 81 20.48 -25.51 11.94
N TYR A 82 21.37 -24.53 11.98
CA TYR A 82 21.64 -23.62 10.87
C TYR A 82 22.16 -24.33 9.61
N ALA A 83 22.85 -25.47 9.77
CA ALA A 83 23.40 -26.19 8.63
C ALA A 83 22.31 -26.85 7.80
N SER A 84 21.40 -27.58 8.46
CA SER A 84 20.24 -28.20 7.80
C SER A 84 19.28 -27.16 7.23
N ALA A 85 19.01 -26.08 7.98
CA ALA A 85 18.19 -24.97 7.52
C ALA A 85 18.73 -24.34 6.24
N LEU A 86 20.02 -24.01 6.19
CA LEU A 86 20.64 -23.38 5.03
C LEU A 86 20.60 -24.27 3.79
N THR A 87 20.87 -25.57 3.96
CA THR A 87 20.80 -26.54 2.87
C THR A 87 19.39 -26.61 2.30
N LEU A 88 18.39 -26.83 3.16
CA LEU A 88 16.98 -26.92 2.77
C LEU A 88 16.51 -25.65 2.05
N LEU A 89 16.75 -24.48 2.66
CA LEU A 89 16.28 -23.20 2.12
C LEU A 89 16.90 -22.86 0.77
N LYS A 90 18.19 -23.17 0.57
CA LYS A 90 18.83 -22.97 -0.73
C LYS A 90 18.27 -23.86 -1.81
N ASP A 91 18.02 -25.13 -1.50
CA ASP A 91 17.47 -26.08 -2.47
C ASP A 91 16.07 -25.67 -2.93
N ILE A 92 15.24 -25.15 -2.02
CA ILE A 92 13.87 -24.73 -2.40
C ILE A 92 13.82 -23.42 -3.17
N VAL A 93 14.67 -22.42 -2.87
CA VAL A 93 14.64 -21.11 -3.55
C VAL A 93 15.18 -21.14 -4.98
N GLU A 94 15.84 -22.25 -5.37
CA GLU A 94 16.32 -22.48 -6.74
C GLU A 94 15.22 -23.08 -7.65
N GLN A 95 14.05 -23.47 -7.13
CA GLN A 95 12.96 -24.01 -7.91
C GLN A 95 12.32 -22.94 -8.81
N ASP A 96 12.08 -23.27 -10.08
CA ASP A 96 11.56 -22.31 -11.07
C ASP A 96 10.04 -22.12 -11.00
N ASP A 97 9.28 -23.15 -10.58
CA ASP A 97 7.79 -23.17 -10.62
C ASP A 97 7.14 -22.51 -9.40
N ILE A 98 7.86 -21.68 -8.67
CA ILE A 98 7.41 -21.05 -7.41
C ILE A 98 7.10 -19.58 -7.62
N ASP A 99 5.99 -19.14 -7.03
CA ASP A 99 5.64 -17.71 -6.96
C ASP A 99 6.66 -16.95 -6.09
N LYS A 100 7.50 -16.14 -6.75
CA LYS A 100 8.57 -15.36 -6.13
C LYS A 100 8.06 -14.13 -5.36
N GLU A 101 6.77 -13.78 -5.50
CA GLU A 101 6.11 -12.74 -4.72
C GLU A 101 5.36 -13.31 -3.51
N SER A 102 5.32 -14.63 -3.34
CA SER A 102 4.66 -15.26 -2.19
C SER A 102 5.41 -14.97 -0.89
N TYR A 103 4.66 -14.89 0.21
CA TYR A 103 5.24 -14.73 1.54
C TYR A 103 6.30 -15.79 1.84
N ALA A 104 6.02 -17.06 1.52
CA ALA A 104 6.93 -18.17 1.77
C ALA A 104 8.27 -17.99 1.06
N TYR A 105 8.28 -17.52 -0.20
CA TYR A 105 9.51 -17.27 -0.94
C TYR A 105 10.33 -16.13 -0.35
N VAL A 106 9.65 -15.00 -0.06
CA VAL A 106 10.30 -13.81 0.49
C VAL A 106 10.84 -14.11 1.89
N SER A 107 10.10 -14.85 2.71
CA SER A 107 10.53 -15.31 4.04
C SER A 107 11.73 -16.27 3.94
N ALA A 108 11.73 -17.24 3.02
CA ALA A 108 12.87 -18.14 2.81
C ALA A 108 14.16 -17.39 2.44
N ILE A 109 14.07 -16.36 1.59
CA ILE A 109 15.21 -15.49 1.26
C ILE A 109 15.73 -14.76 2.51
N HIS A 110 14.83 -14.22 3.35
CA HIS A 110 15.20 -13.57 4.60
C HIS A 110 15.87 -14.55 5.57
N GLN A 111 15.30 -15.75 5.72
CA GLN A 111 15.83 -16.81 6.60
C GLN A 111 17.26 -17.21 6.21
N ILE A 112 17.57 -17.31 4.91
CA ILE A 112 18.95 -17.53 4.44
C ILE A 112 19.87 -16.40 4.90
N GLY A 113 19.39 -15.15 4.77
CA GLY A 113 20.12 -13.96 5.26
C GLY A 113 20.40 -14.05 6.75
N PHE A 114 19.40 -14.45 7.54
CA PHE A 114 19.50 -14.62 9.00
C PHE A 114 20.51 -15.73 9.38
N VAL A 115 20.51 -16.87 8.69
CA VAL A 115 21.50 -17.93 8.94
C VAL A 115 22.92 -17.46 8.65
N TYR A 116 23.13 -16.71 7.57
CA TYR A 116 24.43 -16.12 7.30
C TYR A 116 24.82 -15.06 8.34
N ASP A 117 23.84 -14.30 8.87
CA ASP A 117 24.10 -13.36 9.96
C ASP A 117 24.55 -14.06 11.24
N ALA A 118 23.86 -15.11 11.63
CA ALA A 118 24.24 -15.95 12.78
C ALA A 118 25.65 -16.57 12.64
N GLN A 119 26.14 -16.74 11.41
CA GLN A 119 27.49 -17.22 11.08
C GLN A 119 28.50 -16.09 10.85
N GLU A 120 28.12 -14.82 11.05
CA GLU A 120 28.94 -13.63 10.74
C GLU A 120 29.41 -13.58 9.27
N ASN A 121 28.68 -14.21 8.35
CA ASN A 121 29.03 -14.29 6.93
C ASN A 121 28.55 -13.06 6.16
N PRO A 122 29.41 -12.35 5.40
CA PRO A 122 29.04 -11.15 4.64
C PRO A 122 27.92 -11.37 3.60
N ALA A 123 27.68 -12.61 3.16
CA ALA A 123 26.60 -12.94 2.23
C ALA A 123 25.20 -12.54 2.78
N ARG A 124 25.04 -12.39 4.11
CA ARG A 124 23.81 -11.88 4.74
C ARG A 124 23.28 -10.63 4.06
N CYS A 125 24.15 -9.70 3.69
CA CYS A 125 23.75 -8.42 3.13
C CYS A 125 23.07 -8.54 1.76
N SER A 126 23.54 -9.46 0.92
CA SER A 126 22.92 -9.75 -0.38
C SER A 126 21.51 -10.35 -0.21
N TYR A 127 21.34 -11.25 0.75
CA TYR A 127 20.05 -11.88 1.02
C TYR A 127 19.06 -10.93 1.70
N TYR A 128 19.49 -10.12 2.66
CA TYR A 128 18.64 -9.09 3.26
C TYR A 128 18.21 -8.04 2.23
N SER A 129 19.11 -7.60 1.36
CA SER A 129 18.76 -6.68 0.27
C SER A 129 17.74 -7.30 -0.70
N LYS A 130 17.93 -8.58 -1.06
CA LYS A 130 16.98 -9.31 -1.92
C LYS A 130 15.63 -9.47 -1.24
N ALA A 131 15.59 -9.84 0.05
CA ALA A 131 14.35 -9.97 0.81
C ALA A 131 13.61 -8.63 0.92
N GLN A 132 14.32 -7.53 1.23
CA GLN A 132 13.72 -6.19 1.27
C GLN A 132 13.16 -5.76 -0.09
N THR A 133 13.86 -6.04 -1.19
CA THR A 133 13.42 -5.67 -2.54
C THR A 133 12.17 -6.44 -2.98
N LEU A 134 12.06 -7.71 -2.61
CA LEU A 134 10.92 -8.57 -2.95
C LEU A 134 9.74 -8.39 -2.00
N SER A 135 9.95 -7.87 -0.79
CA SER A 135 8.90 -7.62 0.19
C SER A 135 8.26 -6.24 -0.01
N SER A 136 7.01 -6.10 0.43
CA SER A 136 6.35 -4.79 0.54
C SER A 136 5.82 -4.59 1.97
N PRO A 137 5.81 -3.34 2.48
CA PRO A 137 5.28 -3.05 3.82
C PRO A 137 3.84 -3.51 4.04
N GLU A 138 3.03 -3.55 2.95
CA GLU A 138 1.61 -3.89 3.03
C GLU A 138 1.36 -5.41 3.03
N ARG A 139 2.17 -6.19 2.29
CA ARG A 139 1.96 -7.63 2.10
C ARG A 139 2.89 -8.51 2.93
N HIS A 140 4.09 -8.02 3.23
CA HIS A 140 5.18 -8.76 3.87
C HIS A 140 5.85 -7.90 4.95
N SER A 141 5.04 -7.24 5.77
CA SER A 141 5.45 -6.23 6.74
C SER A 141 6.58 -6.70 7.67
N ASP A 142 6.44 -7.90 8.23
CA ASP A 142 7.41 -8.52 9.13
C ASP A 142 8.76 -8.79 8.44
N VAL A 143 8.75 -9.35 7.22
CA VAL A 143 9.97 -9.63 6.46
C VAL A 143 10.63 -8.34 5.99
N PHE A 144 9.84 -7.36 5.52
CA PHE A 144 10.35 -6.05 5.11
C PHE A 144 11.05 -5.35 6.27
N THR A 145 10.42 -5.35 7.44
CA THR A 145 10.96 -4.74 8.66
C THR A 145 12.24 -5.44 9.10
N SER A 146 12.22 -6.77 9.21
CA SER A 146 13.37 -7.56 9.65
C SER A 146 14.56 -7.42 8.69
N ALA A 147 14.33 -7.49 7.39
CA ALA A 147 15.39 -7.29 6.38
C ALA A 147 15.96 -5.86 6.44
N SER A 148 15.10 -4.84 6.62
CA SER A 148 15.53 -3.44 6.77
C SER A 148 16.39 -3.23 8.01
N LEU A 149 15.99 -3.79 9.15
CA LEU A 149 16.76 -3.74 10.40
C LEU A 149 18.11 -4.48 10.25
N GLY A 150 18.10 -5.64 9.62
CA GLY A 150 19.33 -6.39 9.31
C GLY A 150 20.31 -5.58 8.43
N LEU A 151 19.82 -4.91 7.40
CA LEU A 151 20.62 -4.04 6.55
C LEU A 151 21.19 -2.85 7.31
N ILE A 152 20.39 -2.18 8.15
CA ILE A 152 20.85 -1.05 8.97
C ILE A 152 21.90 -1.52 9.98
N THR A 153 21.67 -2.67 10.62
CA THR A 153 22.51 -3.15 11.71
C THR A 153 23.86 -3.68 11.22
N TYR A 154 23.87 -4.47 10.14
CA TYR A 154 25.02 -5.30 9.77
C TYR A 154 25.62 -4.99 8.40
N CYS A 155 24.91 -4.31 7.51
CA CYS A 155 25.29 -4.16 6.12
C CYS A 155 25.61 -2.72 5.71
N SER A 156 25.66 -1.82 6.65
CA SER A 156 25.88 -0.40 6.41
C SER A 156 27.28 0.03 6.81
N ASP A 157 28.30 -0.61 6.24
CA ASP A 157 29.71 -0.32 6.56
C ASP A 157 30.13 1.13 6.29
N SER A 158 29.46 1.81 5.37
CA SER A 158 29.66 3.22 5.06
C SER A 158 28.95 4.19 6.01
N MET A 159 27.99 3.70 6.81
CA MET A 159 27.25 4.50 7.76
C MET A 159 27.93 4.50 9.12
N ASP A 160 28.00 5.67 9.74
CA ASP A 160 28.38 5.73 11.14
C ASP A 160 27.23 5.21 12.04
N VAL A 161 27.55 5.01 13.31
CA VAL A 161 26.59 4.47 14.27
C VAL A 161 25.43 5.44 14.55
N ALA A 162 25.68 6.74 14.47
CA ALA A 162 24.64 7.74 14.68
C ALA A 162 23.61 7.72 13.55
N GLU A 163 24.07 7.57 12.32
CA GLU A 163 23.19 7.42 11.15
C GLU A 163 22.35 6.14 11.24
N ARG A 164 22.97 5.02 11.65
CA ARG A 164 22.24 3.75 11.86
C ARG A 164 21.15 3.89 12.92
N LEU A 165 21.45 4.52 14.06
CA LEU A 165 20.46 4.80 15.11
C LEU A 165 19.34 5.70 14.59
N GLY A 166 19.67 6.77 13.86
CA GLY A 166 18.68 7.66 13.24
C GLY A 166 17.72 6.90 12.34
N LYS A 167 18.24 6.03 11.47
CA LYS A 167 17.41 5.17 10.60
C LYS A 167 16.53 4.19 11.39
N MET A 168 17.04 3.61 12.48
CA MET A 168 16.23 2.73 13.33
C MET A 168 15.09 3.48 14.02
N PHE A 169 15.35 4.70 14.49
CA PHE A 169 14.29 5.53 15.07
C PHE A 169 13.24 5.94 14.05
N SER A 170 13.63 6.25 12.81
CA SER A 170 12.67 6.51 11.72
C SER A 170 11.81 5.29 11.39
N VAL A 171 12.39 4.07 11.46
CA VAL A 171 11.59 2.84 11.35
C VAL A 171 10.62 2.72 12.52
N LEU A 172 11.08 2.95 13.76
CA LEU A 172 10.23 2.89 14.94
C LEU A 172 9.06 3.87 14.85
N GLU A 173 9.31 5.10 14.43
CA GLU A 173 8.27 6.13 14.28
C GLU A 173 7.23 5.73 13.23
N ARG A 174 7.67 5.22 12.07
CA ARG A 174 6.76 4.73 11.01
C ARG A 174 5.80 3.65 11.51
N TYR A 175 6.27 2.77 12.40
CA TYR A 175 5.48 1.64 12.90
C TYR A 175 4.81 1.92 14.25
N SER A 176 5.05 3.06 14.90
CA SER A 176 4.52 3.37 16.23
C SER A 176 2.99 3.32 16.30
N ASP A 177 2.31 3.75 15.23
CA ASP A 177 0.85 3.83 15.18
C ASP A 177 0.18 2.64 14.45
N ILE A 178 0.94 1.93 13.61
CA ILE A 178 0.39 0.90 12.70
C ILE A 178 1.00 -0.49 12.92
N GLY A 179 2.14 -0.57 13.60
CA GLY A 179 2.87 -1.82 13.81
C GLY A 179 2.19 -2.75 14.80
N SER A 180 2.33 -4.06 14.57
CA SER A 180 1.94 -5.06 15.55
C SER A 180 2.85 -5.00 16.79
N PRO A 181 2.40 -5.45 17.97
CA PRO A 181 3.27 -5.53 19.15
C PRO A 181 4.56 -6.33 18.90
N GLY A 182 4.52 -7.37 18.07
CA GLY A 182 5.71 -8.15 17.70
C GLY A 182 6.71 -7.37 16.85
N GLU A 183 6.26 -6.62 15.85
CA GLU A 183 7.13 -5.75 15.05
C GLU A 183 7.78 -4.67 15.90
N LEU A 184 7.01 -4.02 16.77
CA LEU A 184 7.54 -3.02 17.71
C LEU A 184 8.55 -3.63 18.69
N ALA A 185 8.27 -4.83 19.23
CA ALA A 185 9.22 -5.56 20.07
C ALA A 185 10.52 -5.84 19.33
N HIS A 186 10.45 -6.27 18.06
CA HIS A 186 11.62 -6.54 17.23
C HIS A 186 12.44 -5.28 16.93
N ILE A 187 11.79 -4.15 16.65
CA ILE A 187 12.46 -2.86 16.41
C ILE A 187 13.16 -2.39 17.69
N HIS A 188 12.48 -2.39 18.84
CA HIS A 188 13.08 -2.02 20.13
C HIS A 188 14.24 -2.93 20.52
N ASN A 189 14.13 -4.25 20.27
CA ASN A 189 15.24 -5.20 20.49
C ASN A 189 16.45 -4.84 19.64
N SER A 190 16.26 -4.50 18.36
CA SER A 190 17.33 -4.11 17.43
C SER A 190 18.03 -2.81 17.86
N ILE A 191 17.26 -1.82 18.34
CA ILE A 191 17.81 -0.58 18.91
C ILE A 191 18.62 -0.90 20.19
N GLY A 192 18.11 -1.81 21.04
CA GLY A 192 18.78 -2.28 22.25
C GLY A 192 20.14 -2.94 21.93
N LEU A 193 20.19 -3.80 20.90
CA LEU A 193 21.42 -4.41 20.42
C LEU A 193 22.45 -3.36 19.99
N LEU A 194 22.01 -2.34 19.24
CA LEU A 194 22.91 -1.28 18.80
C LEU A 194 23.45 -0.45 19.97
N TYR A 195 22.60 -0.05 20.93
CA TYR A 195 23.05 0.61 22.15
C TYR A 195 24.00 -0.26 22.98
N GLY A 196 23.72 -1.56 23.11
CA GLY A 196 24.61 -2.51 23.77
C GLY A 196 26.00 -2.58 23.13
N SER A 197 26.05 -2.61 21.79
CA SER A 197 27.29 -2.60 21.03
C SER A 197 28.13 -1.32 21.25
N LEU A 198 27.49 -0.21 21.59
CA LEU A 198 28.12 1.05 21.95
C LEU A 198 28.56 1.13 23.43
N GLY A 199 28.25 0.12 24.24
CA GLY A 199 28.48 0.13 25.68
C GLY A 199 27.49 1.02 26.45
N GLN A 200 26.40 1.47 25.82
CA GLN A 200 25.32 2.26 26.43
C GLN A 200 24.29 1.34 27.10
N HIS A 201 24.76 0.58 28.10
CA HIS A 201 23.98 -0.49 28.72
C HIS A 201 22.66 -0.01 29.34
N SER A 202 22.60 1.21 29.89
CA SER A 202 21.37 1.75 30.46
C SER A 202 20.29 1.97 29.39
N LEU A 203 20.66 2.55 28.25
CA LEU A 203 19.75 2.76 27.12
C LEU A 203 19.37 1.43 26.45
N ALA A 204 20.33 0.50 26.35
CA ALA A 204 20.05 -0.84 25.86
C ALA A 204 19.00 -1.55 26.73
N ALA A 205 19.15 -1.50 28.07
CA ALA A 205 18.20 -2.07 29.01
C ALA A 205 16.79 -1.48 28.85
N GLU A 206 16.68 -0.15 28.70
CA GLU A 206 15.39 0.51 28.46
C GLU A 206 14.69 -0.03 27.21
N GLN A 207 15.41 -0.16 26.11
CA GLN A 207 14.85 -0.65 24.84
C GLN A 207 14.47 -2.13 24.93
N TYR A 208 15.31 -2.96 25.55
CA TYR A 208 14.98 -4.37 25.76
C TYR A 208 13.77 -4.56 26.69
N LEU A 209 13.58 -3.73 27.71
CA LEU A 209 12.40 -3.80 28.58
C LEU A 209 11.13 -3.42 27.80
N LYS A 210 11.17 -2.38 26.97
CA LYS A 210 10.05 -2.05 26.08
C LYS A 210 9.75 -3.21 25.12
N ALA A 211 10.78 -3.78 24.50
CA ALA A 211 10.64 -4.93 23.63
C ALA A 211 10.04 -6.14 24.35
N HIS A 212 10.46 -6.41 25.61
CA HIS A 212 9.92 -7.50 26.42
C HIS A 212 8.44 -7.28 26.75
N GLU A 213 8.05 -6.07 27.20
CA GLU A 213 6.66 -5.74 27.53
C GLU A 213 5.71 -5.92 26.33
N MET A 214 6.16 -5.55 25.13
CA MET A 214 5.41 -5.77 23.88
C MET A 214 5.43 -7.25 23.49
N GLY A 215 6.58 -7.91 23.59
CA GLY A 215 6.74 -9.32 23.25
C GLY A 215 5.90 -10.27 24.13
N LEU A 216 5.67 -9.93 25.40
CA LEU A 216 4.79 -10.70 26.29
C LEU A 216 3.35 -10.84 25.75
N GLN A 217 2.92 -9.94 24.86
CA GLN A 217 1.58 -9.96 24.28
C GLN A 217 1.45 -10.93 23.10
N VAL A 218 2.56 -11.31 22.46
CA VAL A 218 2.57 -12.04 21.20
C VAL A 218 3.45 -13.27 21.19
N TYR A 219 4.59 -13.26 21.93
CA TYR A 219 5.51 -14.39 21.93
C TYR A 219 5.02 -15.53 22.83
N GLU A 220 5.36 -16.73 22.42
CA GLU A 220 5.06 -17.95 23.17
C GLU A 220 6.35 -18.68 23.54
N GLY A 221 6.26 -19.62 24.51
CA GLY A 221 7.35 -20.48 24.93
C GLY A 221 8.62 -19.72 25.33
N SER A 222 9.78 -20.20 24.91
CA SER A 222 11.09 -19.63 25.24
C SER A 222 11.32 -18.22 24.70
N ASN A 223 10.59 -17.82 23.66
CA ASN A 223 10.69 -16.48 23.08
C ASN A 223 10.28 -15.37 24.05
N LYS A 224 9.35 -15.64 25.00
CA LYS A 224 9.00 -14.71 26.08
C LYS A 224 10.21 -14.29 26.92
N LEU A 225 11.22 -15.14 27.03
CA LEU A 225 12.40 -14.94 27.87
C LEU A 225 13.63 -14.45 27.10
N SER A 226 13.66 -14.59 25.78
CA SER A 226 14.83 -14.30 24.95
C SER A 226 15.28 -12.84 25.02
N ILE A 227 14.34 -11.91 25.09
CA ILE A 227 14.62 -10.46 25.19
C ILE A 227 14.91 -10.06 26.64
N LEU A 228 14.22 -10.69 27.60
CA LEU A 228 14.38 -10.37 29.03
C LEU A 228 15.79 -10.68 29.55
N ILE A 229 16.45 -11.74 29.06
CA ILE A 229 17.83 -12.01 29.40
C ILE A 229 18.79 -10.90 28.94
N SER A 230 18.55 -10.33 27.75
CA SER A 230 19.33 -9.21 27.20
C SER A 230 19.14 -7.94 28.04
N ALA A 231 17.92 -7.69 28.53
CA ALA A 231 17.63 -6.61 29.48
C ALA A 231 18.38 -6.80 30.80
N ILE A 232 18.34 -8.00 31.38
CA ILE A 232 19.04 -8.33 32.65
C ILE A 232 20.54 -8.11 32.51
N VAL A 233 21.16 -8.63 31.47
CA VAL A 233 22.60 -8.46 31.19
C VAL A 233 22.96 -6.98 31.05
N SER A 234 22.11 -6.21 30.38
CA SER A 234 22.32 -4.77 30.19
C SER A 234 22.14 -3.97 31.51
N LEU A 235 21.17 -4.33 32.33
CA LEU A 235 21.00 -3.77 33.70
C LEU A 235 22.22 -4.04 34.57
N LEU A 236 22.73 -5.26 34.57
CA LEU A 236 23.96 -5.62 35.30
C LEU A 236 25.18 -4.86 34.73
N GLY A 237 25.26 -4.71 33.44
CA GLY A 237 26.31 -3.93 32.76
C GLY A 237 26.30 -2.44 33.08
N SER A 238 25.11 -1.86 33.33
CA SER A 238 24.94 -0.46 33.75
C SER A 238 25.04 -0.23 35.27
N GLY A 239 25.14 -1.31 36.08
CA GLY A 239 25.17 -1.24 37.55
C GLY A 239 23.80 -1.08 38.21
N GLN A 240 22.71 -1.24 37.47
CA GLN A 240 21.33 -1.18 37.99
C GLN A 240 20.93 -2.54 38.63
N THR A 241 21.65 -2.92 39.67
CA THR A 241 21.54 -4.26 40.28
C THR A 241 20.19 -4.56 40.91
N ASP A 242 19.53 -3.57 41.51
CA ASP A 242 18.20 -3.75 42.13
C ASP A 242 17.12 -4.05 41.07
N GLU A 243 17.16 -3.35 39.98
CA GLU A 243 16.23 -3.62 38.85
C GLU A 243 16.56 -4.96 38.18
N ALA A 244 17.86 -5.25 37.98
CA ALA A 244 18.28 -6.54 37.46
C ALA A 244 17.74 -7.71 38.32
N TYR A 245 17.76 -7.60 39.66
CA TYR A 245 17.22 -8.64 40.52
C TYR A 245 15.72 -8.84 40.37
N LYS A 246 14.96 -7.75 40.24
CA LYS A 246 13.51 -7.86 39.98
C LYS A 246 13.24 -8.58 38.66
N ARG A 247 14.00 -8.25 37.59
CA ARG A 247 13.86 -8.90 36.28
C ARG A 247 14.32 -10.36 36.30
N ILE A 248 15.33 -10.71 37.11
CA ILE A 248 15.71 -12.11 37.31
C ILE A 248 14.59 -12.89 38.03
N ALA A 249 13.93 -12.26 39.01
CA ALA A 249 12.78 -12.89 39.67
C ALA A 249 11.60 -13.10 38.72
N GLU A 250 11.31 -12.11 37.87
CA GLU A 250 10.31 -12.21 36.79
C GLU A 250 10.68 -13.34 35.83
N TYR A 251 11.95 -13.40 35.40
CA TYR A 251 12.45 -14.48 34.53
C TYR A 251 12.21 -15.85 35.20
N GLY A 252 12.54 -16.01 36.48
CA GLY A 252 12.34 -17.25 37.19
C GLY A 252 10.88 -17.69 37.28
N MET A 253 9.93 -16.74 37.45
CA MET A 253 8.50 -17.04 37.44
C MET A 253 8.03 -17.56 36.09
N LEU A 254 8.39 -16.87 35.01
CA LEU A 254 8.04 -17.28 33.64
C LEU A 254 8.74 -18.60 33.25
N ASN A 255 9.98 -18.79 33.69
CA ASN A 255 10.74 -20.01 33.41
C ASN A 255 10.14 -21.25 34.07
N ASN A 256 9.49 -21.13 35.22
CA ASN A 256 8.80 -22.26 35.85
C ASN A 256 7.63 -22.81 35.02
N GLU A 257 7.07 -21.99 34.14
CA GLU A 257 5.99 -22.40 33.22
C GLU A 257 6.56 -22.98 31.91
N ILE A 258 7.71 -22.46 31.46
CA ILE A 258 8.31 -22.80 30.16
C ILE A 258 9.22 -24.04 30.28
N ASP A 259 10.08 -24.08 31.31
CA ASP A 259 10.95 -25.20 31.75
C ASP A 259 11.74 -25.90 30.61
N THR A 260 12.43 -25.13 29.77
CA THR A 260 13.33 -25.71 28.79
C THR A 260 14.78 -25.75 29.26
N PRO A 261 15.65 -26.67 28.75
CA PRO A 261 17.07 -26.70 29.14
C PRO A 261 17.78 -25.36 28.91
N LEU A 262 17.46 -24.66 27.80
CA LEU A 262 18.05 -23.37 27.48
C LEU A 262 17.61 -22.26 28.44
N THR A 263 16.32 -22.17 28.76
CA THR A 263 15.81 -21.13 29.65
C THR A 263 16.27 -21.36 31.09
N ASN A 264 16.39 -22.61 31.52
CA ASN A 264 17.00 -22.97 32.79
C ASN A 264 18.49 -22.55 32.86
N TYR A 265 19.25 -22.80 31.79
CA TYR A 265 20.64 -22.31 31.72
C TYR A 265 20.71 -20.78 31.82
N LEU A 266 19.90 -20.05 31.06
CA LEU A 266 19.91 -18.59 31.06
C LEU A 266 19.51 -18.00 32.43
N TYR A 267 18.60 -18.65 33.15
CA TYR A 267 18.25 -18.28 34.52
C TYR A 267 19.44 -18.41 35.49
N GLN A 268 20.09 -19.56 35.49
CA GLN A 268 21.27 -19.79 36.35
C GLN A 268 22.45 -18.88 35.94
N TYR A 269 22.62 -18.63 34.66
CA TYR A 269 23.56 -17.66 34.17
C TYR A 269 23.30 -16.25 34.72
N ALA A 270 22.05 -15.75 34.64
CA ALA A 270 21.66 -14.45 35.16
C ALA A 270 21.90 -14.33 36.67
N LEU A 271 21.52 -15.35 37.45
CA LEU A 271 21.75 -15.40 38.90
C LEU A 271 23.25 -15.37 39.22
N SER A 272 24.06 -16.16 38.52
CA SER A 272 25.51 -16.22 38.77
C SER A 272 26.20 -14.88 38.48
N PHE A 273 25.83 -14.21 37.38
CA PHE A 273 26.32 -12.86 37.07
C PHE A 273 25.86 -11.81 38.09
N TYR A 274 24.63 -11.89 38.55
CA TYR A 274 24.09 -11.00 39.57
C TYR A 274 24.88 -11.12 40.89
N TYR A 275 25.02 -12.34 41.44
CA TYR A 275 25.74 -12.56 42.70
C TYR A 275 27.22 -12.20 42.56
N ARG A 276 27.84 -12.48 41.43
CA ARG A 276 29.18 -12.01 41.14
C ARG A 276 29.29 -10.48 41.14
N LYS A 277 28.36 -9.79 40.46
CA LYS A 277 28.36 -8.33 40.36
C LYS A 277 28.10 -7.63 41.69
N THR A 278 27.30 -8.21 42.52
CA THR A 278 27.03 -7.75 43.91
C THR A 278 28.06 -8.22 44.91
N GLN A 279 29.05 -9.01 44.48
CA GLN A 279 30.11 -9.60 45.33
C GLN A 279 29.57 -10.53 46.44
N ASP A 280 28.37 -11.11 46.24
CA ASP A 280 27.79 -12.10 47.15
C ASP A 280 28.32 -13.50 46.79
N TYR A 281 29.57 -13.75 47.12
CA TYR A 281 30.27 -14.99 46.77
C TYR A 281 29.74 -16.22 47.50
N GLU A 282 29.01 -16.04 48.61
CA GLU A 282 28.34 -17.15 49.30
C GLU A 282 27.17 -17.67 48.48
N LYS A 283 26.30 -16.76 48.00
CA LYS A 283 25.20 -17.13 47.12
C LYS A 283 25.68 -17.56 45.74
N LEU A 284 26.74 -16.94 45.20
CA LEU A 284 27.35 -17.41 43.98
C LEU A 284 27.79 -18.88 44.10
N ALA A 285 28.46 -19.25 45.20
CA ALA A 285 28.88 -20.64 45.43
C ALA A 285 27.69 -21.62 45.51
N LEU A 286 26.54 -21.18 46.04
CA LEU A 286 25.33 -22.00 46.08
C LEU A 286 24.67 -22.17 44.73
N THR A 287 24.86 -21.23 43.80
CA THR A 287 24.28 -21.28 42.43
C THR A 287 25.12 -22.19 41.50
N LEU A 288 26.41 -22.38 41.77
CA LEU A 288 27.32 -23.10 40.85
C LEU A 288 26.92 -24.54 40.55
N PRO A 289 26.40 -25.38 41.45
CA PRO A 289 25.97 -26.74 41.13
C PRO A 289 24.85 -26.76 40.08
N ASP A 290 23.85 -25.88 40.21
CA ASP A 290 22.70 -25.78 39.29
C ASP A 290 23.15 -25.21 37.93
N LEU A 291 24.04 -24.21 37.96
CA LEU A 291 24.64 -23.68 36.72
C LEU A 291 25.41 -24.78 35.96
N LYS A 292 26.20 -25.59 36.66
CA LYS A 292 26.93 -26.70 36.08
C LYS A 292 26.01 -27.73 35.41
N LEU A 293 24.92 -28.09 36.12
CA LEU A 293 23.94 -29.03 35.60
C LEU A 293 23.27 -28.46 34.31
N ALA A 294 22.81 -27.21 34.37
CA ALA A 294 22.15 -26.54 33.27
C ALA A 294 23.08 -26.37 32.06
N VAL A 295 24.34 -26.00 32.27
CA VAL A 295 25.34 -25.91 31.18
C VAL A 295 25.59 -27.26 30.50
N THR A 296 25.62 -28.34 31.34
CA THR A 296 25.87 -29.70 30.82
C THR A 296 24.69 -30.18 29.96
N SER A 297 23.46 -29.89 30.38
CA SER A 297 22.23 -30.27 29.65
C SER A 297 22.16 -29.71 28.21
N ILE A 298 22.68 -28.49 28.01
CA ILE A 298 22.73 -27.85 26.66
C ILE A 298 24.07 -28.03 25.94
N SER A 299 25.03 -28.75 26.54
CA SER A 299 26.38 -28.97 26.01
C SER A 299 27.11 -27.67 25.60
N SER A 300 26.87 -26.55 26.29
CA SER A 300 27.43 -25.24 25.97
C SER A 300 28.90 -25.12 26.39
N ARG A 301 29.80 -25.02 25.41
CA ARG A 301 31.24 -24.74 25.68
C ARG A 301 31.43 -23.36 26.34
N PHE A 302 30.68 -22.35 25.87
CA PHE A 302 30.71 -21.01 26.46
C PHE A 302 30.18 -20.99 27.89
N GLY A 303 29.06 -21.63 28.16
CA GLY A 303 28.51 -21.77 29.50
C GLY A 303 29.49 -22.46 30.48
N MET A 304 30.21 -23.47 29.98
CA MET A 304 31.23 -24.17 30.79
C MET A 304 32.43 -23.27 31.14
N LEU A 305 32.83 -22.35 30.24
CA LEU A 305 33.86 -21.35 30.55
C LEU A 305 33.40 -20.38 31.64
N ILE A 306 32.14 -19.91 31.56
CA ILE A 306 31.54 -19.04 32.58
C ILE A 306 31.47 -19.75 33.95
N TYR A 307 30.97 -21.00 33.95
CA TYR A 307 30.94 -21.80 35.16
C TYR A 307 32.33 -21.91 35.82
N LYS A 308 33.36 -22.33 35.05
CA LYS A 308 34.73 -22.47 35.55
C LYS A 308 35.30 -21.14 36.07
N TRP A 309 35.05 -20.04 35.37
CA TRP A 309 35.45 -18.70 35.82
C TRP A 309 34.82 -18.34 37.19
N HIS A 310 33.51 -18.48 37.32
CA HIS A 310 32.81 -18.16 38.56
C HIS A 310 33.24 -19.08 39.69
N GLU A 311 33.47 -20.37 39.42
CA GLU A 311 34.03 -21.33 40.40
C GLU A 311 35.41 -20.88 40.91
N ALA A 312 36.32 -20.52 39.99
CA ALA A 312 37.65 -20.02 40.31
C ALA A 312 37.63 -18.70 41.09
N GLU A 313 36.66 -17.81 40.77
CA GLU A 313 36.49 -16.55 41.52
C GLU A 313 36.01 -16.78 42.96
N VAL A 314 35.09 -17.72 43.18
CA VAL A 314 34.72 -18.18 44.53
C VAL A 314 35.92 -18.79 45.27
N CYS A 315 36.73 -19.60 44.58
CA CYS A 315 37.96 -20.17 45.16
C CYS A 315 38.96 -19.07 45.57
N LEU A 316 39.13 -18.06 44.74
CA LEU A 316 40.03 -16.94 44.98
C LEU A 316 39.57 -16.15 46.23
N GLN A 317 38.30 -15.89 46.39
CA GLN A 317 37.74 -15.21 47.57
C GLN A 317 37.86 -16.01 48.85
N LYS A 318 37.82 -17.36 48.75
CA LYS A 318 38.06 -18.27 49.88
C LYS A 318 39.53 -18.52 50.15
N ASN A 319 40.42 -17.90 49.39
CA ASN A 319 41.86 -18.11 49.43
C ASN A 319 42.30 -19.58 49.18
N ASP A 320 41.48 -20.32 48.41
CA ASP A 320 41.81 -21.67 47.94
C ASP A 320 42.67 -21.62 46.68
N LEU A 321 43.97 -21.38 46.92
CA LEU A 321 44.95 -21.25 45.82
C LEU A 321 45.13 -22.55 45.03
N LYS A 322 44.82 -23.72 45.61
CA LYS A 322 44.89 -24.99 44.87
C LYS A 322 43.77 -25.10 43.84
N CYS A 323 42.56 -24.68 44.19
CA CYS A 323 41.45 -24.60 43.26
C CYS A 323 41.74 -23.59 42.13
N VAL A 324 42.29 -22.43 42.46
CA VAL A 324 42.69 -21.40 41.45
C VAL A 324 43.75 -21.93 40.48
N GLN A 325 44.76 -22.68 41.02
CA GLN A 325 45.76 -23.29 40.17
C GLN A 325 45.20 -24.37 39.23
N ASN A 326 44.24 -25.17 39.73
CA ASN A 326 43.55 -26.17 38.87
C ASN A 326 42.76 -25.50 37.75
N TYR A 327 42.09 -24.35 38.01
CA TYR A 327 41.46 -23.54 36.97
C TYR A 327 42.46 -23.08 35.93
N LEU A 328 43.57 -22.49 36.33
CA LEU A 328 44.63 -22.04 35.42
C LEU A 328 45.12 -23.17 34.51
N ASN A 329 45.44 -24.32 35.13
CA ASN A 329 45.87 -25.51 34.37
C ASN A 329 44.80 -26.01 33.37
N SER A 330 43.51 -25.87 33.73
CA SER A 330 42.39 -26.29 32.90
C SER A 330 42.23 -25.39 31.66
N ILE A 331 42.60 -24.12 31.74
CA ILE A 331 42.56 -23.18 30.59
C ILE A 331 43.80 -23.33 29.73
N GLU A 332 44.99 -23.50 30.30
CA GLU A 332 46.26 -23.67 29.56
C GLU A 332 46.32 -24.98 28.75
N ASN A 333 45.61 -26.03 29.20
CA ASN A 333 45.60 -27.36 28.59
C ASN A 333 44.41 -27.63 27.66
N THR A 334 43.49 -26.71 27.48
CA THR A 334 42.37 -26.88 26.54
C THR A 334 42.78 -26.35 25.16
N ASP A 335 42.53 -27.12 24.08
CA ASP A 335 42.67 -26.68 22.68
C ASP A 335 41.77 -25.46 22.48
N ASN A 336 42.38 -24.31 22.50
CA ASN A 336 41.91 -23.01 22.97
C ASN A 336 40.94 -22.34 22.01
N PHE A 337 39.66 -22.52 22.21
CA PHE A 337 38.68 -21.55 21.77
C PHE A 337 38.18 -20.74 22.98
N ILE A 338 38.89 -19.64 23.33
CA ILE A 338 38.33 -18.59 24.19
C ILE A 338 37.71 -17.55 23.28
N PRO A 339 36.37 -17.31 23.34
CA PRO A 339 35.71 -16.31 22.51
C PRO A 339 36.30 -14.91 22.67
N ALA A 340 36.37 -14.14 21.57
CA ALA A 340 36.98 -12.80 21.58
C ALA A 340 36.33 -11.86 22.59
N ASN A 341 34.98 -11.94 22.77
CA ASN A 341 34.24 -11.19 23.75
C ASN A 341 34.62 -11.52 25.21
N PHE A 342 35.10 -12.72 25.47
CA PHE A 342 35.61 -13.13 26.79
C PHE A 342 36.97 -12.52 27.10
N ILE A 343 37.87 -12.51 26.11
CA ILE A 343 39.21 -11.93 26.24
C ILE A 343 39.20 -10.41 26.44
N THR A 344 38.17 -9.72 25.98
CA THR A 344 38.00 -8.27 26.12
C THR A 344 37.08 -7.86 27.27
N ASN A 345 36.51 -8.83 27.99
CA ASN A 345 35.63 -8.58 29.13
C ASN A 345 36.43 -8.05 30.32
N LEU A 346 36.19 -6.81 30.74
CA LEU A 346 36.95 -6.18 31.83
C LEU A 346 36.81 -6.89 33.17
N ASP A 347 35.65 -7.49 33.45
CA ASP A 347 35.44 -8.23 34.70
C ASP A 347 36.28 -9.50 34.71
N TYR A 348 36.36 -10.21 33.58
CA TYR A 348 37.24 -11.37 33.43
C TYR A 348 38.72 -10.98 33.50
N LEU A 349 39.11 -9.89 32.82
CA LEU A 349 40.50 -9.40 32.81
C LEU A 349 40.94 -8.96 34.25
N SER A 350 40.03 -8.33 35.00
CA SER A 350 40.25 -7.96 36.40
C SER A 350 40.46 -9.22 37.30
N PHE A 351 39.62 -10.24 37.09
CA PHE A 351 39.77 -11.53 37.76
C PHE A 351 41.11 -12.19 37.42
N ASN A 352 41.50 -12.21 36.15
CA ASN A 352 42.75 -12.79 35.67
C ASN A 352 43.97 -12.11 36.31
N LEU A 353 43.94 -10.77 36.40
CA LEU A 353 44.97 -10.02 37.14
C LEU A 353 45.01 -10.42 38.62
N ALA A 354 43.86 -10.45 39.31
CA ALA A 354 43.79 -10.81 40.72
C ALA A 354 44.24 -12.24 41.00
N MET A 355 43.94 -13.19 40.12
CA MET A 355 44.36 -14.58 40.16
C MET A 355 45.88 -14.71 40.10
N HIS A 356 46.55 -14.06 39.14
CA HIS A 356 48.01 -14.12 39.05
C HIS A 356 48.72 -13.46 40.21
N LEU A 357 48.16 -12.37 40.76
CA LEU A 357 48.66 -11.73 41.97
C LEU A 357 48.56 -12.69 43.19
N ALA A 358 47.41 -13.36 43.36
CA ALA A 358 47.21 -14.32 44.45
C ALA A 358 48.13 -15.55 44.38
N LEU A 359 48.45 -16.00 43.15
CA LEU A 359 49.39 -17.11 42.91
C LEU A 359 50.87 -16.69 43.00
N GLY A 360 51.17 -15.39 43.20
CA GLY A 360 52.51 -14.87 43.26
C GLY A 360 53.26 -14.78 41.93
N ASP A 361 52.56 -14.96 40.80
CA ASP A 361 53.16 -14.86 39.47
C ASP A 361 53.15 -13.39 38.99
N ILE A 362 54.15 -12.63 39.46
CA ILE A 362 54.23 -11.18 39.23
C ILE A 362 54.41 -10.83 37.74
N GLU A 363 55.12 -11.68 36.97
CA GLU A 363 55.28 -11.40 35.54
C GLU A 363 54.00 -11.57 34.73
N LYS A 364 53.25 -12.64 35.00
CA LYS A 364 51.93 -12.83 34.38
C LYS A 364 50.94 -11.77 34.88
N ALA A 365 50.95 -11.38 36.15
CA ALA A 365 50.13 -10.29 36.67
C ALA A 365 50.43 -8.96 35.96
N ARG A 366 51.69 -8.63 35.67
CA ARG A 366 52.10 -7.43 34.94
C ARG A 366 51.53 -7.43 33.51
N VAL A 367 51.60 -8.58 32.80
CA VAL A 367 51.02 -8.72 31.49
C VAL A 367 49.48 -8.59 31.54
N ALA A 368 48.83 -9.25 32.49
CA ALA A 368 47.37 -9.16 32.70
C ALA A 368 46.91 -7.70 32.97
N ASN A 369 47.71 -6.96 33.79
CA ASN A 369 47.40 -5.52 34.04
C ASN A 369 47.55 -4.67 32.79
N GLN A 370 48.55 -4.93 31.92
CA GLN A 370 48.70 -4.20 30.66
C GLN A 370 47.50 -4.42 29.73
N VAL A 371 47.03 -5.67 29.60
CA VAL A 371 45.85 -6.01 28.82
C VAL A 371 44.59 -5.35 29.38
N PHE A 372 44.38 -5.48 30.69
CA PHE A 372 43.24 -4.84 31.37
C PHE A 372 43.25 -3.34 31.15
N SER A 373 44.38 -2.65 31.38
CA SER A 373 44.47 -1.19 31.24
C SER A 373 44.22 -0.73 29.79
N LYS A 374 44.72 -1.48 28.80
CA LYS A 374 44.49 -1.20 27.39
C LYS A 374 43.02 -1.35 26.99
N GLU A 375 42.37 -2.42 27.42
CA GLU A 375 40.95 -2.65 27.12
C GLU A 375 40.05 -1.69 27.91
N ALA A 376 40.41 -1.34 29.15
CA ALA A 376 39.69 -0.32 29.93
C ALA A 376 39.75 1.06 29.25
N GLU A 377 40.92 1.44 28.72
CA GLU A 377 41.07 2.71 27.98
C GLU A 377 40.27 2.68 26.67
N LYS A 378 40.30 1.60 25.90
CA LYS A 378 39.45 1.46 24.71
C LYS A 378 37.97 1.61 25.04
N LYS A 379 37.50 0.99 26.13
CA LYS A 379 36.11 1.08 26.57
C LYS A 379 35.76 2.51 26.97
N ARG A 380 36.65 3.21 27.69
CA ARG A 380 36.49 4.59 28.10
C ARG A 380 36.34 5.52 26.89
N VAL A 381 37.26 5.40 25.91
CA VAL A 381 37.20 6.17 24.66
C VAL A 381 35.90 5.91 23.91
N LYS A 382 35.51 4.64 23.76
CA LYS A 382 34.27 4.26 23.10
C LYS A 382 33.04 4.84 23.81
N GLN A 383 33.00 4.88 25.13
CA GLN A 383 31.91 5.49 25.89
C GLN A 383 31.86 7.04 25.72
N GLN A 384 33.01 7.70 25.65
CA GLN A 384 33.06 9.15 25.40
C GLN A 384 32.57 9.50 23.98
N ASP A 385 33.00 8.73 22.99
CA ASP A 385 32.57 8.95 21.60
C ASP A 385 31.08 8.65 21.41
N SER A 386 30.54 7.68 22.16
CA SER A 386 29.11 7.32 22.09
C SER A 386 28.18 8.45 22.53
N ALA A 387 28.59 9.33 23.43
CA ALA A 387 27.78 10.50 23.82
C ALA A 387 27.59 11.48 22.64
N ARG A 388 28.63 11.65 21.81
CA ARG A 388 28.55 12.43 20.55
C ARG A 388 27.66 11.73 19.54
N VAL A 389 27.79 10.42 19.42
CA VAL A 389 26.95 9.58 18.55
C VAL A 389 25.47 9.71 18.88
N LEU A 390 25.10 9.70 20.17
CA LEU A 390 23.70 9.86 20.60
C LEU A 390 23.12 11.23 20.22
N SER A 391 23.92 12.30 20.38
CA SER A 391 23.50 13.64 19.97
C SER A 391 23.33 13.72 18.44
N ALA A 392 24.24 13.10 17.68
CA ALA A 392 24.15 13.03 16.23
C ALA A 392 22.97 12.16 15.78
N ALA A 393 22.69 11.04 16.44
CA ALA A 393 21.55 10.18 16.12
C ALA A 393 20.21 10.92 16.24
N ASN A 394 20.03 11.72 17.29
CA ASN A 394 18.85 12.57 17.42
C ASN A 394 18.73 13.61 16.29
N LEU A 395 19.87 14.15 15.81
CA LEU A 395 19.87 15.05 14.67
C LEU A 395 19.51 14.33 13.36
N TYR A 396 20.08 13.15 13.14
CA TYR A 396 19.75 12.33 11.97
C TYR A 396 18.27 11.91 11.96
N ASN A 397 17.72 11.49 13.10
CA ASN A 397 16.29 11.19 13.20
C ASN A 397 15.45 12.41 12.76
N ARG A 398 15.78 13.59 13.28
CA ARG A 398 15.08 14.82 12.92
C ARG A 398 15.21 15.20 11.44
N ILE A 399 16.35 14.88 10.82
CA ILE A 399 16.55 15.10 9.37
C ILE A 399 15.65 14.16 8.57
N TYR A 400 15.60 12.86 8.92
CA TYR A 400 14.73 11.90 8.25
C TYR A 400 13.24 12.22 8.41
N ASP A 401 12.83 12.70 9.61
CA ASP A 401 11.45 13.16 9.84
C ASP A 401 11.11 14.34 8.92
N LEU A 402 11.99 15.34 8.83
CA LEU A 402 11.82 16.48 7.95
C LEU A 402 11.81 16.09 6.46
N GLU A 403 12.65 15.15 6.04
CA GLU A 403 12.66 14.63 4.67
C GLU A 403 11.34 13.94 4.34
N SER A 404 10.81 13.10 5.24
CA SER A 404 9.52 12.44 5.08
C SER A 404 8.34 13.43 5.04
N GLU A 405 8.38 14.47 5.86
CA GLU A 405 7.38 15.56 5.84
C GLU A 405 7.42 16.33 4.51
N ILE A 406 8.61 16.59 3.98
CA ILE A 406 8.80 17.27 2.68
C ILE A 406 8.23 16.40 1.55
N GLU A 407 8.55 15.11 1.50
CA GLU A 407 8.01 14.18 0.51
C GLU A 407 6.47 14.11 0.57
N ALA A 408 5.91 13.99 1.77
CA ALA A 408 4.47 13.98 1.97
C ALA A 408 3.81 15.31 1.55
N ALA A 409 4.46 16.45 1.81
CA ALA A 409 4.00 17.77 1.39
C ALA A 409 4.05 17.91 -0.14
N GLU A 410 5.10 17.43 -0.79
CA GLU A 410 5.23 17.42 -2.25
C GLU A 410 4.16 16.56 -2.92
N GLN A 411 3.89 15.39 -2.37
CA GLN A 411 2.85 14.50 -2.88
C GLN A 411 1.45 15.12 -2.72
N ARG A 412 1.15 15.76 -1.57
CA ARG A 412 -0.10 16.52 -1.38
C ARG A 412 -0.22 17.67 -2.38
N ARG A 413 0.87 18.44 -2.61
CA ARG A 413 0.92 19.51 -3.61
C ARG A 413 0.62 18.98 -5.01
N ASN A 414 1.26 17.88 -5.42
CA ASN A 414 1.08 17.28 -6.73
C ASN A 414 -0.35 16.75 -6.91
N ASN A 415 -0.93 16.10 -5.90
CA ASN A 415 -2.32 15.65 -5.92
C ASN A 415 -3.28 16.84 -6.03
N MET A 416 -3.04 17.92 -5.29
CA MET A 416 -3.85 19.14 -5.37
C MET A 416 -3.77 19.78 -6.76
N LEU A 417 -2.58 19.86 -7.36
CA LEU A 417 -2.41 20.36 -8.73
C LEU A 417 -3.15 19.49 -9.76
N MET A 418 -3.14 18.19 -9.60
CA MET A 418 -3.88 17.27 -10.46
C MET A 418 -5.39 17.48 -10.34
N VAL A 419 -5.92 17.65 -9.12
CA VAL A 419 -7.34 17.96 -8.89
C VAL A 419 -7.73 19.29 -9.54
N ILE A 420 -6.90 20.32 -9.38
CA ILE A 420 -7.13 21.63 -10.02
C ILE A 420 -7.14 21.51 -11.56
N ALA A 421 -6.20 20.76 -12.14
CA ALA A 421 -6.15 20.53 -13.57
C ALA A 421 -7.42 19.83 -14.09
N VAL A 422 -7.92 18.84 -13.38
CA VAL A 422 -9.17 18.14 -13.71
C VAL A 422 -10.38 19.10 -13.66
N ILE A 423 -10.46 19.94 -12.62
CA ILE A 423 -11.53 20.95 -12.49
C ILE A 423 -11.49 21.94 -13.65
N ILE A 424 -10.31 22.44 -14.03
CA ILE A 424 -10.15 23.35 -15.17
C ILE A 424 -10.61 22.67 -16.47
N LEU A 425 -10.25 21.41 -16.66
CA LEU A 425 -10.64 20.64 -17.85
C LEU A 425 -12.15 20.43 -17.94
N ILE A 426 -12.82 20.16 -16.81
CA ILE A 426 -14.28 20.08 -16.75
C ILE A 426 -14.94 21.44 -17.06
N LEU A 427 -14.45 22.51 -16.45
CA LEU A 427 -14.99 23.86 -16.67
C LEU A 427 -14.85 24.32 -18.12
N THR A 428 -13.70 24.06 -18.75
CA THR A 428 -13.47 24.36 -20.17
C THR A 428 -14.36 23.52 -21.09
N GLY A 429 -14.57 22.24 -20.77
CA GLY A 429 -15.51 21.37 -21.47
C GLY A 429 -16.95 21.86 -21.38
N VAL A 430 -17.41 22.26 -20.21
CA VAL A 430 -18.76 22.83 -20.01
C VAL A 430 -18.91 24.15 -20.76
N ALA A 431 -17.93 25.04 -20.67
CA ALA A 431 -17.95 26.30 -21.40
C ALA A 431 -18.02 26.08 -22.92
N ALA A 432 -17.21 25.18 -23.46
CA ALA A 432 -17.23 24.82 -24.89
C ALA A 432 -18.59 24.24 -25.32
N TYR A 433 -19.17 23.37 -24.49
CA TYR A 433 -20.51 22.82 -24.72
C TYR A 433 -21.60 23.91 -24.77
N VAL A 434 -21.60 24.82 -23.80
CA VAL A 434 -22.57 25.94 -23.76
C VAL A 434 -22.40 26.87 -24.93
N LEU A 435 -21.17 27.24 -25.31
CA LEU A 435 -20.88 28.06 -26.47
C LEU A 435 -21.34 27.40 -27.75
N ARG A 436 -21.06 26.10 -27.94
CA ARG A 436 -21.52 25.31 -29.10
C ARG A 436 -23.04 25.30 -29.20
N LYS A 437 -23.73 25.08 -28.08
CA LYS A 437 -25.20 25.08 -28.02
C LYS A 437 -25.79 26.46 -28.43
N LYS A 438 -25.23 27.56 -27.93
CA LYS A 438 -25.64 28.92 -28.29
C LYS A 438 -25.37 29.21 -29.77
N PHE A 439 -24.22 28.81 -30.31
CA PHE A 439 -23.86 28.99 -31.68
C PHE A 439 -24.79 28.22 -32.65
N LEU A 440 -25.13 26.98 -32.31
CA LEU A 440 -26.10 26.19 -33.09
C LEU A 440 -27.52 26.80 -33.03
N ALA A 441 -27.94 27.29 -31.88
CA ALA A 441 -29.25 27.96 -31.73
C ALA A 441 -29.32 29.27 -32.53
N ALA A 442 -28.25 30.05 -32.57
CA ALA A 442 -28.19 31.29 -33.33
C ALA A 442 -28.25 31.03 -34.86
N LYS A 443 -27.65 29.92 -35.36
CA LYS A 443 -27.73 29.51 -36.76
C LYS A 443 -29.11 29.00 -37.21
N ALA A 444 -29.99 28.65 -36.29
CA ALA A 444 -31.30 28.10 -36.56
C ALA A 444 -32.33 29.16 -36.97
N ILE A 445 -32.04 30.45 -36.78
CA ILE A 445 -32.96 31.58 -36.95
C ILE A 445 -32.48 32.48 -38.09
N ASP A 446 -33.42 32.94 -38.89
CA ASP A 446 -33.18 33.96 -39.92
C ASP A 446 -32.92 35.33 -39.26
N PRO A 447 -31.83 36.02 -39.61
CA PRO A 447 -31.43 37.26 -38.93
C PRO A 447 -32.36 38.44 -39.19
N VAL A 448 -33.11 38.47 -40.32
CA VAL A 448 -34.01 39.56 -40.67
C VAL A 448 -35.37 39.37 -40.02
N THR A 449 -35.95 38.19 -40.15
CA THR A 449 -37.34 37.92 -39.71
C THR A 449 -37.44 37.34 -38.31
N GLN A 450 -36.35 36.86 -37.73
CA GLN A 450 -36.32 36.16 -36.45
C GLN A 450 -37.19 34.88 -36.44
N LEU A 451 -37.60 34.38 -37.59
CA LEU A 451 -38.22 33.07 -37.78
C LEU A 451 -37.19 31.97 -37.94
N LEU A 452 -37.63 30.73 -37.93
CA LEU A 452 -36.74 29.63 -38.30
C LEU A 452 -36.19 29.85 -39.73
N ASN A 453 -34.94 29.58 -39.95
CA ASN A 453 -34.42 29.55 -41.32
C ASN A 453 -34.96 28.32 -42.08
N ALA A 454 -34.83 28.30 -43.42
CA ALA A 454 -35.36 27.25 -44.27
C ALA A 454 -34.93 25.84 -43.82
N GLN A 455 -33.61 25.64 -43.61
CA GLN A 455 -33.06 24.34 -43.22
C GLN A 455 -33.61 23.85 -41.88
N THR A 456 -33.75 24.73 -40.90
CA THR A 456 -34.29 24.39 -39.57
C THR A 456 -35.79 24.12 -39.64
N ALA A 457 -36.55 24.90 -40.38
CA ALA A 457 -37.99 24.70 -40.57
C ALA A 457 -38.27 23.37 -41.27
N ILE A 458 -37.59 23.09 -42.40
CA ILE A 458 -37.70 21.82 -43.12
C ILE A 458 -37.33 20.65 -42.22
N GLY A 459 -36.17 20.72 -41.52
CA GLY A 459 -35.73 19.65 -40.65
C GLY A 459 -36.65 19.40 -39.42
N ARG A 460 -37.43 20.41 -38.99
CA ARG A 460 -38.46 20.21 -37.96
C ARG A 460 -39.72 19.57 -38.54
N ILE A 461 -40.12 19.95 -39.77
CA ILE A 461 -41.29 19.38 -40.45
C ILE A 461 -41.04 17.90 -40.77
N ASP A 462 -39.87 17.57 -41.25
CA ASP A 462 -39.46 16.19 -41.59
C ASP A 462 -39.48 15.24 -40.39
N ARG A 463 -39.22 15.77 -39.20
CA ARG A 463 -39.22 15.03 -37.92
C ARG A 463 -40.62 14.92 -37.25
N LEU A 464 -41.66 15.46 -37.86
CA LEU A 464 -42.99 15.36 -37.29
C LEU A 464 -43.47 13.90 -37.24
N ALA A 465 -44.10 13.54 -36.16
CA ALA A 465 -44.76 12.24 -36.02
C ALA A 465 -45.97 12.18 -36.96
N PRO A 466 -46.40 11.00 -37.40
CA PRO A 466 -47.63 10.88 -38.21
C PRO A 466 -48.82 11.51 -37.43
N PRO A 467 -49.76 12.13 -38.15
CA PRO A 467 -50.92 12.74 -37.52
C PRO A 467 -51.82 11.68 -36.89
N LYS A 468 -52.63 12.10 -35.91
CA LYS A 468 -53.62 11.21 -35.29
C LYS A 468 -54.74 10.88 -36.30
N SER A 469 -55.49 9.78 -36.04
CA SER A 469 -56.65 9.42 -36.88
C SER A 469 -57.55 10.61 -37.13
N GLU A 470 -58.03 10.78 -38.36
CA GLU A 470 -58.87 11.88 -38.83
C GLU A 470 -58.22 13.29 -38.79
N ARG A 471 -56.91 13.35 -38.56
CA ARG A 471 -56.13 14.58 -38.60
C ARG A 471 -55.08 14.55 -39.68
N ALA A 472 -54.52 15.73 -39.99
CA ALA A 472 -53.54 15.89 -41.02
C ALA A 472 -52.35 16.74 -40.58
N ILE A 473 -51.24 16.63 -41.33
CA ILE A 473 -50.18 17.63 -41.36
C ILE A 473 -50.47 18.52 -42.57
N ALA A 474 -50.60 19.81 -42.35
CA ALA A 474 -50.89 20.77 -43.38
C ALA A 474 -49.72 21.76 -43.52
N ILE A 475 -49.18 21.91 -44.73
CA ILE A 475 -48.08 22.82 -45.04
C ILE A 475 -48.59 23.88 -46.00
N ALA A 476 -48.30 25.14 -45.73
CA ALA A 476 -48.50 26.23 -46.66
C ALA A 476 -47.19 26.97 -46.93
N ILE A 477 -46.93 27.25 -48.21
CA ILE A 477 -45.88 28.18 -48.63
C ILE A 477 -46.58 29.47 -49.05
N PHE A 478 -46.19 30.56 -48.43
CA PHE A 478 -46.63 31.91 -48.77
C PHE A 478 -45.50 32.61 -49.54
N ASP A 479 -45.74 33.03 -50.73
CA ASP A 479 -44.82 33.77 -51.60
C ASP A 479 -45.27 35.21 -51.70
N ILE A 480 -44.38 36.14 -51.36
CA ILE A 480 -44.68 37.59 -51.47
C ILE A 480 -44.31 38.04 -52.85
N SER A 481 -45.26 37.94 -53.80
CA SER A 481 -45.04 38.05 -55.22
C SER A 481 -44.52 39.42 -55.68
N ASN A 482 -44.74 40.47 -54.92
CA ASN A 482 -44.30 41.83 -55.24
C ASN A 482 -43.17 42.37 -54.34
N LEU A 483 -42.48 41.51 -53.57
CA LEU A 483 -41.40 41.93 -52.62
C LEU A 483 -40.22 42.57 -53.39
N ARG A 484 -39.89 42.12 -54.61
CA ARG A 484 -38.88 42.75 -55.47
C ARG A 484 -39.27 44.17 -55.89
N GLU A 485 -40.51 44.38 -56.17
CA GLU A 485 -41.03 45.70 -56.47
C GLU A 485 -40.99 46.63 -55.24
N ILE A 486 -41.37 46.12 -54.10
CA ILE A 486 -41.26 46.82 -52.79
C ILE A 486 -39.78 47.18 -52.55
N THR A 487 -38.87 46.26 -52.72
CA THR A 487 -37.41 46.48 -52.56
C THR A 487 -36.88 47.54 -53.54
N ARG A 488 -37.27 47.48 -54.80
CA ARG A 488 -36.84 48.43 -55.79
C ARG A 488 -37.37 49.85 -55.56
N LYS A 489 -38.64 49.97 -55.08
CA LYS A 489 -39.26 51.25 -54.80
C LYS A 489 -38.88 51.89 -53.48
N LEU A 490 -38.68 51.08 -52.39
CA LEU A 490 -38.48 51.57 -51.02
C LEU A 490 -37.04 51.36 -50.50
N GLY A 491 -36.23 50.60 -51.21
CA GLY A 491 -34.87 50.25 -50.79
C GLY A 491 -34.82 49.03 -49.86
N SER A 492 -33.64 48.41 -49.71
CA SER A 492 -33.46 47.15 -48.98
C SER A 492 -33.80 47.25 -47.47
N THR A 493 -33.46 48.37 -46.84
CA THR A 493 -33.73 48.57 -45.39
C THR A 493 -35.22 48.60 -45.06
N LYS A 494 -36.00 49.24 -45.93
CA LYS A 494 -37.48 49.27 -45.77
C LYS A 494 -38.09 47.91 -46.14
N ALA A 495 -37.57 47.21 -47.15
CA ALA A 495 -37.98 45.85 -47.49
C ALA A 495 -37.74 44.86 -46.32
N ASP A 496 -36.62 44.99 -45.64
CA ASP A 496 -36.36 44.20 -44.39
C ASP A 496 -37.34 44.54 -43.29
N SER A 497 -37.80 45.80 -43.19
CA SER A 497 -38.83 46.19 -42.26
C SER A 497 -40.19 45.54 -42.61
N VAL A 498 -40.54 45.51 -43.90
CA VAL A 498 -41.73 44.81 -44.38
C VAL A 498 -41.66 43.31 -44.06
N LEU A 499 -40.55 42.67 -44.36
CA LEU A 499 -40.33 41.26 -44.01
C LEU A 499 -40.49 41.00 -42.51
N ARG A 500 -40.00 41.90 -41.62
CA ARG A 500 -40.21 41.80 -40.18
C ARG A 500 -41.69 41.95 -39.77
N GLN A 501 -42.42 42.88 -40.38
CA GLN A 501 -43.85 43.05 -40.14
C GLN A 501 -44.65 41.83 -40.61
N ILE A 502 -44.32 41.25 -41.77
CA ILE A 502 -44.88 39.99 -42.27
C ILE A 502 -44.60 38.85 -41.26
N ALA A 503 -43.36 38.71 -40.84
CA ALA A 503 -42.98 37.68 -39.85
C ALA A 503 -43.76 37.84 -38.55
N GLN A 504 -43.93 39.07 -38.03
CA GLN A 504 -44.70 39.35 -36.83
C GLN A 504 -46.20 39.05 -37.00
N ALA A 505 -46.77 39.34 -38.19
CA ALA A 505 -48.16 39.02 -38.51
C ALA A 505 -48.37 37.50 -38.53
N LEU A 506 -47.45 36.75 -39.14
CA LEU A 506 -47.44 35.28 -39.14
C LEU A 506 -47.29 34.72 -37.74
N GLN A 507 -46.37 35.23 -36.95
CA GLN A 507 -46.19 34.79 -35.55
C GLN A 507 -47.42 35.02 -34.66
N LYS A 508 -48.13 36.16 -34.85
CA LYS A 508 -49.35 36.45 -34.09
C LYS A 508 -50.53 35.54 -34.45
N THR A 509 -50.52 34.97 -35.64
CA THR A 509 -51.60 34.08 -36.11
C THR A 509 -51.31 32.60 -35.81
N THR A 510 -50.04 32.24 -35.54
CA THR A 510 -49.60 30.86 -35.31
C THR A 510 -49.57 30.51 -33.82
N ARG A 511 -49.68 29.21 -33.51
CA ARG A 511 -49.57 28.66 -32.16
C ARG A 511 -48.14 28.23 -31.86
N GLY A 512 -47.78 28.08 -30.61
CA GLY A 512 -46.44 27.71 -30.19
C GLY A 512 -45.94 26.34 -30.73
N ASN A 513 -46.86 25.47 -31.15
CA ASN A 513 -46.54 24.15 -31.72
C ASN A 513 -46.48 24.15 -33.27
N ASP A 514 -46.87 25.25 -33.93
CA ASP A 514 -46.80 25.39 -35.39
C ASP A 514 -45.36 25.68 -35.79
N ILE A 515 -44.92 25.14 -36.92
CA ILE A 515 -43.57 25.38 -37.42
C ILE A 515 -43.67 26.51 -38.45
N LEU A 516 -43.09 27.65 -38.11
CA LEU A 516 -43.04 28.83 -38.95
C LEU A 516 -41.58 29.15 -39.29
N GLY A 517 -41.28 29.30 -40.57
CA GLY A 517 -39.92 29.59 -41.03
C GLY A 517 -39.89 30.50 -42.25
N ARG A 518 -38.75 31.17 -42.45
CA ARG A 518 -38.42 31.83 -43.72
C ARG A 518 -37.86 30.79 -44.66
N PHE A 519 -38.59 30.45 -45.71
CA PHE A 519 -38.25 29.38 -46.65
C PHE A 519 -37.32 29.84 -47.78
N GLY A 520 -37.52 31.07 -48.26
CA GLY A 520 -36.70 31.69 -49.30
C GLY A 520 -36.57 33.21 -49.12
N THR A 521 -36.09 33.91 -50.11
CA THR A 521 -35.93 35.36 -50.07
C THR A 521 -37.28 36.08 -49.92
N GLU A 522 -38.31 35.57 -50.57
CA GLU A 522 -39.66 36.11 -50.67
C GLU A 522 -40.72 35.16 -50.05
N GLN A 523 -40.25 33.99 -49.52
CA GLN A 523 -41.13 32.87 -49.19
C GLN A 523 -41.11 32.56 -47.69
N PHE A 524 -42.29 32.23 -47.15
CA PHE A 524 -42.49 31.77 -45.79
C PHE A 524 -43.14 30.39 -45.80
N ILE A 525 -42.74 29.51 -44.94
CA ILE A 525 -43.33 28.18 -44.75
C ILE A 525 -44.02 28.14 -43.37
N LEU A 526 -45.26 27.64 -43.38
CA LEU A 526 -46.03 27.40 -42.16
C LEU A 526 -46.54 25.97 -42.19
N CYS A 527 -46.22 25.19 -41.15
CA CYS A 527 -46.72 23.84 -41.00
C CYS A 527 -47.56 23.71 -39.72
N LEU A 528 -48.75 23.17 -39.88
CA LEU A 528 -49.69 22.84 -38.82
C LEU A 528 -49.71 21.32 -38.64
N HIS A 529 -49.58 20.87 -37.43
CA HIS A 529 -49.57 19.43 -37.10
C HIS A 529 -50.83 19.05 -36.32
N ASN A 530 -51.41 17.88 -36.61
CA ASN A 530 -52.63 17.37 -35.98
C ASN A 530 -53.84 18.28 -36.17
N ILE A 531 -54.08 18.80 -37.35
CA ILE A 531 -55.20 19.68 -37.68
C ILE A 531 -56.19 18.93 -38.60
N GLU A 532 -57.47 19.30 -38.56
CA GLU A 532 -58.47 18.88 -39.51
C GLU A 532 -58.26 19.59 -40.86
N GLU A 533 -58.34 18.87 -41.96
CA GLU A 533 -58.04 19.38 -43.30
C GLU A 533 -58.82 20.68 -43.65
N ARG A 534 -60.15 20.67 -43.41
CA ARG A 534 -61.00 21.83 -43.69
C ARG A 534 -60.61 23.05 -42.84
N SER A 535 -60.29 22.78 -41.59
CA SER A 535 -59.85 23.83 -40.66
C SER A 535 -58.48 24.40 -41.07
N ALA A 536 -57.56 23.56 -41.57
CA ALA A 536 -56.27 24.02 -42.06
C ALA A 536 -56.40 24.95 -43.29
N ARG A 537 -57.24 24.60 -44.25
CA ARG A 537 -57.48 25.45 -45.45
C ARG A 537 -58.04 26.82 -45.06
N VAL A 538 -59.07 26.84 -44.24
CA VAL A 538 -59.66 28.10 -43.74
C VAL A 538 -58.66 28.93 -42.96
N PHE A 539 -57.82 28.26 -42.16
CA PHE A 539 -56.76 28.94 -41.42
C PHE A 539 -55.72 29.59 -42.35
N PHE A 540 -55.20 28.86 -43.33
CA PHE A 540 -54.23 29.39 -44.29
C PHE A 540 -54.79 30.53 -45.13
N GLU A 541 -56.04 30.46 -45.59
CA GLU A 541 -56.72 31.56 -46.28
C GLU A 541 -56.84 32.83 -45.41
N ARG A 542 -57.14 32.66 -44.13
CA ARG A 542 -57.14 33.76 -43.18
C ARG A 542 -55.75 34.34 -42.95
N VAL A 543 -54.70 33.49 -42.89
CA VAL A 543 -53.32 33.94 -42.80
C VAL A 543 -52.93 34.72 -44.03
N GLN A 544 -53.27 34.24 -45.25
CA GLN A 544 -53.00 34.94 -46.52
C GLN A 544 -53.68 36.31 -46.56
N THR A 545 -54.95 36.39 -46.12
CA THR A 545 -55.69 37.66 -46.02
C THR A 545 -55.03 38.63 -45.05
N ALA A 546 -54.56 38.11 -43.89
CA ALA A 546 -53.84 38.91 -42.92
C ALA A 546 -52.50 39.43 -43.46
N LEU A 547 -51.78 38.61 -44.26
CA LEU A 547 -50.55 39.02 -44.92
C LEU A 547 -50.77 40.17 -45.93
N ASN A 548 -51.77 40.05 -46.75
CA ASN A 548 -52.12 41.10 -47.73
C ASN A 548 -52.50 42.43 -47.09
N ASN A 549 -52.96 42.37 -45.83
CA ASN A 549 -53.36 43.57 -45.07
C ASN A 549 -52.24 44.06 -44.13
N THR A 550 -51.05 43.44 -44.09
CA THR A 550 -50.02 43.77 -43.13
C THR A 550 -49.31 45.08 -43.39
N PHE A 551 -49.22 45.49 -44.67
CA PHE A 551 -48.56 46.71 -45.08
C PHE A 551 -49.33 47.36 -46.25
N ASP A 552 -49.83 48.58 -46.05
CA ASP A 552 -50.66 49.32 -47.03
C ASP A 552 -49.93 50.54 -47.64
N GLY A 553 -48.71 50.84 -47.25
CA GLY A 553 -47.86 51.88 -47.83
C GLY A 553 -48.32 53.32 -47.72
N LYS A 554 -49.37 53.61 -46.94
CA LYS A 554 -50.03 54.93 -46.90
C LYS A 554 -49.19 56.07 -46.35
N ASP A 555 -48.14 55.78 -45.60
CA ASP A 555 -47.26 56.78 -44.99
C ASP A 555 -46.18 57.35 -45.90
N ASP A 556 -46.03 56.86 -47.15
CA ASP A 556 -44.87 57.17 -48.04
C ASP A 556 -45.27 57.62 -49.45
N GLU A 557 -46.43 58.23 -49.65
CA GLU A 557 -46.97 58.77 -50.94
C GLU A 557 -47.04 57.77 -52.12
N ARG A 558 -46.88 56.47 -51.84
CA ARG A 558 -46.90 55.43 -52.90
C ARG A 558 -47.76 54.26 -52.36
N ASP A 559 -48.91 54.07 -53.06
CA ASP A 559 -49.79 52.92 -52.77
C ASP A 559 -49.09 51.60 -53.13
N ILE A 560 -48.44 50.96 -52.17
CA ILE A 560 -47.80 49.66 -52.40
C ILE A 560 -48.34 48.72 -51.26
N ALA A 561 -49.26 47.84 -51.68
CA ALA A 561 -49.77 46.79 -50.76
C ALA A 561 -48.89 45.51 -50.94
N VAL A 562 -48.84 44.69 -49.87
CA VAL A 562 -48.20 43.35 -49.94
C VAL A 562 -49.16 42.40 -50.68
N GLU A 563 -48.67 41.79 -51.77
CA GLU A 563 -49.39 40.75 -52.50
C GLU A 563 -48.78 39.38 -52.16
N SER A 564 -49.56 38.48 -51.57
CA SER A 564 -49.10 37.12 -51.26
C SER A 564 -49.86 36.08 -52.09
N LYS A 565 -49.14 35.10 -52.60
CA LYS A 565 -49.67 33.86 -53.20
C LYS A 565 -49.42 32.71 -52.22
N MET A 566 -50.24 31.65 -52.30
CA MET A 566 -50.15 30.53 -51.41
C MET A 566 -50.29 29.21 -52.16
N SER A 567 -49.50 28.23 -51.78
CA SER A 567 -49.68 26.82 -52.13
C SER A 567 -49.87 26.01 -50.85
N ILE A 568 -50.80 25.06 -50.86
CA ILE A 568 -51.14 24.22 -49.68
C ILE A 568 -50.94 22.76 -50.02
N PHE A 569 -50.26 22.05 -49.13
CA PHE A 569 -50.14 20.59 -49.16
C PHE A 569 -50.70 20.01 -47.85
N ILE A 570 -51.45 18.90 -47.95
CA ILE A 570 -52.09 18.24 -46.81
C ILE A 570 -51.78 16.76 -46.90
N ALA A 571 -51.22 16.20 -45.80
CA ALA A 571 -50.90 14.79 -45.65
C ALA A 571 -51.64 14.19 -44.45
N HIS A 572 -52.29 13.05 -44.68
CA HIS A 572 -52.96 12.26 -43.65
C HIS A 572 -52.05 11.19 -43.01
N GLU A 573 -50.84 11.05 -43.58
CA GLU A 573 -49.78 10.15 -43.12
C GLU A 573 -48.49 10.91 -42.89
N LYS A 574 -47.46 10.22 -42.41
CA LYS A 574 -46.13 10.81 -42.27
C LYS A 574 -45.62 11.26 -43.63
N ILE A 575 -45.15 12.47 -43.73
CA ILE A 575 -44.61 13.04 -44.96
C ILE A 575 -43.30 12.34 -45.32
N THR A 576 -43.21 11.84 -46.52
CA THR A 576 -41.99 11.26 -47.13
C THR A 576 -41.65 12.06 -48.38
N GLY A 577 -40.36 12.32 -48.65
CA GLY A 577 -39.92 13.13 -49.79
C GLY A 577 -40.34 14.62 -49.65
N LEU A 578 -40.20 15.18 -48.45
CA LEU A 578 -40.63 16.54 -48.14
C LEU A 578 -40.04 17.59 -49.11
N ASN A 579 -38.78 17.45 -49.53
CA ASN A 579 -38.14 18.41 -50.41
C ASN A 579 -38.82 18.45 -51.80
N ASP A 580 -39.15 17.29 -52.38
CA ASP A 580 -39.83 17.20 -53.68
C ASP A 580 -41.22 17.85 -53.59
N ILE A 581 -41.95 17.64 -52.50
CA ILE A 581 -43.23 18.24 -52.24
C ILE A 581 -43.12 19.77 -52.13
N LEU A 582 -42.12 20.27 -51.45
CA LEU A 582 -41.90 21.71 -51.32
C LEU A 582 -41.53 22.36 -52.63
N ASP A 583 -40.73 21.69 -53.47
CA ASP A 583 -40.36 22.13 -54.80
C ASP A 583 -41.61 22.19 -55.72
N ASP A 584 -42.48 21.17 -55.69
CA ASP A 584 -43.75 21.17 -56.46
C ASP A 584 -44.71 22.29 -55.98
N MET A 585 -44.75 22.56 -54.66
CA MET A 585 -45.52 23.65 -54.09
C MET A 585 -45.04 25.03 -54.61
N VAL A 586 -43.72 25.24 -54.67
CA VAL A 586 -43.12 26.46 -55.18
C VAL A 586 -43.41 26.61 -56.72
N LEU A 587 -43.25 25.53 -57.48
CA LEU A 587 -43.57 25.53 -58.93
C LEU A 587 -45.03 25.85 -59.16
N SER A 588 -45.96 25.33 -58.34
CA SER A 588 -47.42 25.64 -58.51
C SER A 588 -47.74 27.11 -58.28
N ILE A 589 -47.03 27.82 -57.44
CA ILE A 589 -47.19 29.28 -57.22
C ILE A 589 -46.72 30.04 -58.45
N GLY A 590 -45.59 29.57 -59.06
CA GLY A 590 -45.03 30.19 -60.27
C GLY A 590 -45.96 30.07 -61.55
N MET A 591 -46.55 28.89 -61.75
CA MET A 591 -47.42 28.63 -62.94
C MET A 591 -48.70 29.48 -62.94
N ASN A 592 -49.24 29.79 -61.73
CA ASN A 592 -50.40 30.69 -61.66
C ASN A 592 -50.10 32.14 -62.02
N THR A 593 -48.84 32.48 -62.33
CA THR A 593 -48.42 33.84 -62.73
C THR A 593 -48.43 34.03 -64.23
N GLN A 594 -48.47 32.95 -65.03
CA GLN A 594 -48.49 33.04 -66.49
C GLN A 594 -49.89 33.08 -67.11
N LYS A 595 -50.95 33.02 -66.31
CA LYS A 595 -52.34 33.03 -66.79
C LYS A 595 -53.09 34.37 -66.56
N ARG A 596 -52.37 35.47 -66.39
CA ARG A 596 -52.94 36.81 -66.36
C ARG A 596 -52.27 37.72 -67.32
#